data_68c83e1434ec3a763de3bbb8698d14b9
#
_entry.id   68c83e1434ec3a763de3bbb8698d14b9
#
_cell.length_a   1.000
_cell.length_b   1.000
_cell.length_c   1.000
_cell.angle_alpha   90.00
_cell.angle_beta   90.00
_cell.angle_gamma   90.00
#
_symmetry.space_group_name_H-M   'P 1'
#
loop_
_entity.id
_entity.type
_entity.pdbx_description
1 polymer ?
#
loop_
_entity_poly.entity_id
_entity_poly.type
_entity_poly.pdbx_seq_one_letter_code
_entity_poly.pdbx_strand_id
1 'polypeptide(L)'
;DVNDWVVEGYSEETEFLDANRKVIRTGDLNLDGSGSITINGGDVTLFVDGDLTFGGGGEGLIIEDNSTLQIYTTGETDLGSGLSMEGVEAVTEDGRPTFSLFSSYTEDNGVTIGGDSEWTAHVFAPYTKVTVTGSGELTGSVVGKEVDVTGNGGVLNYDDAVSGWSPTPTPSDPSISSW
;
A
#
# COMPACT_ATOMS: atom_id res chain seq x y z
N ASP A 1 -8.85 -11.96 -11.80
CA ASP A 1 -9.26 -12.59 -10.55
C ASP A 1 -8.04 -13.24 -9.93
N VAL A 2 -7.57 -12.67 -8.84
CA VAL A 2 -6.50 -13.25 -8.03
C VAL A 2 -7.20 -14.07 -6.96
N ASN A 3 -7.15 -15.40 -7.11
CA ASN A 3 -7.42 -16.29 -6.00
C ASN A 3 -6.19 -16.30 -5.13
N ASP A 4 -5.97 -16.78 -4.06
CA ASP A 4 -4.85 -16.71 -3.13
C ASP A 4 -3.49 -16.53 -3.82
N TRP A 5 -2.90 -15.38 -3.62
CA TRP A 5 -1.61 -15.04 -4.18
C TRP A 5 -0.56 -14.91 -3.08
N VAL A 6 0.36 -15.85 -3.02
CA VAL A 6 1.49 -15.79 -2.08
C VAL A 6 2.69 -15.20 -2.81
N VAL A 7 3.18 -14.07 -2.32
CA VAL A 7 4.35 -13.40 -2.86
C VAL A 7 5.47 -13.45 -1.84
N GLU A 8 6.50 -14.22 -2.14
CA GLU A 8 7.70 -14.22 -1.32
C GLU A 8 8.54 -12.99 -1.64
N GLY A 9 8.80 -12.18 -0.64
CA GLY A 9 9.69 -11.03 -0.71
C GLY A 9 11.14 -11.47 -0.86
N TYR A 10 11.99 -10.51 -1.15
CA TYR A 10 13.43 -10.75 -1.29
C TYR A 10 14.13 -10.23 -0.03
N SER A 11 14.78 -11.10 0.71
CA SER A 11 15.46 -10.76 1.96
C SER A 11 16.99 -10.87 1.91
N GLU A 12 17.57 -11.32 0.78
CA GLU A 12 19.01 -11.48 0.64
C GLU A 12 19.66 -10.25 0.00
N GLU A 13 20.80 -9.84 0.55
CA GLU A 13 21.68 -8.86 -0.09
C GLU A 13 22.18 -9.43 -1.42
N THR A 14 21.67 -8.91 -2.52
CA THR A 14 22.27 -9.16 -3.82
C THR A 14 23.03 -7.93 -4.26
N GLU A 15 24.14 -8.12 -5.00
CA GLU A 15 25.03 -7.03 -5.44
C GLU A 15 24.41 -6.06 -6.47
N PHE A 16 23.10 -6.15 -6.71
CA PHE A 16 22.42 -5.35 -7.72
C PHE A 16 21.26 -4.56 -7.16
N LEU A 17 21.34 -3.23 -7.19
CA LEU A 17 20.24 -2.28 -7.19
C LEU A 17 19.29 -2.39 -5.99
N ASP A 18 19.62 -1.93 -4.81
CA ASP A 18 18.68 -1.93 -3.66
C ASP A 18 17.84 -3.21 -3.57
N ALA A 19 18.47 -4.28 -3.67
CA ALA A 19 18.04 -5.51 -4.27
C ALA A 19 17.40 -6.45 -3.27
N ASN A 20 16.95 -5.95 -2.15
CA ASN A 20 16.15 -6.71 -1.19
C ASN A 20 14.66 -6.63 -1.51
N ARG A 21 14.30 -6.22 -2.71
CA ARG A 21 12.90 -6.07 -3.10
C ARG A 21 12.55 -6.91 -4.31
N LYS A 22 11.52 -7.71 -4.17
CA LYS A 22 10.87 -8.29 -5.34
C LYS A 22 10.01 -7.22 -6.00
N VAL A 23 10.22 -7.01 -7.28
CA VAL A 23 9.47 -6.06 -8.09
C VAL A 23 8.53 -6.83 -9.02
N ILE A 24 7.25 -6.50 -8.94
CA ILE A 24 6.19 -7.08 -9.76
C ILE A 24 5.50 -5.95 -10.52
N ARG A 25 5.17 -6.19 -11.77
CA ARG A 25 4.37 -5.27 -12.58
C ARG A 25 3.15 -5.98 -13.13
N THR A 26 1.98 -5.35 -13.02
CA THR A 26 0.72 -5.85 -13.55
C THR A 26 -0.07 -4.70 -14.19
N GLY A 27 -1.12 -5.03 -14.94
CA GLY A 27 -2.20 -4.08 -15.28
C GLY A 27 -3.15 -3.91 -14.10
N ASP A 28 -4.44 -3.78 -14.39
CA ASP A 28 -5.45 -3.71 -13.33
C ASP A 28 -5.31 -4.89 -12.37
N LEU A 29 -5.40 -4.61 -11.08
CA LEU A 29 -5.38 -5.62 -10.04
C LEU A 29 -6.68 -5.57 -9.26
N ASN A 30 -7.45 -6.63 -9.39
CA ASN A 30 -8.72 -6.77 -8.70
C ASN A 30 -8.67 -8.00 -7.78
N LEU A 31 -8.80 -7.75 -6.49
CA LEU A 31 -8.96 -8.73 -5.45
C LEU A 31 -10.34 -8.55 -4.82
N ASP A 32 -11.35 -9.04 -5.51
CA ASP A 32 -12.72 -9.07 -5.00
C ASP A 32 -13.13 -10.52 -4.67
N GLY A 33 -14.05 -10.70 -3.76
CA GLY A 33 -14.52 -12.01 -3.35
C GLY A 33 -13.76 -12.61 -2.18
N SER A 34 -13.23 -13.83 -2.32
CA SER A 34 -12.59 -14.59 -1.25
C SER A 34 -11.09 -14.77 -1.41
N GLY A 35 -10.46 -14.00 -2.30
CA GLY A 35 -9.03 -14.09 -2.52
C GLY A 35 -8.20 -13.34 -1.47
N SER A 36 -6.93 -13.70 -1.36
CA SER A 36 -5.96 -13.01 -0.50
C SER A 36 -4.65 -12.75 -1.22
N ILE A 37 -3.92 -11.75 -0.75
CA ILE A 37 -2.51 -11.54 -1.09
C ILE A 37 -1.70 -11.68 0.19
N THR A 38 -0.78 -12.62 0.22
CA THR A 38 0.15 -12.81 1.33
C THR A 38 1.54 -12.40 0.91
N ILE A 39 2.13 -11.47 1.65
CA ILE A 39 3.52 -11.02 1.49
C ILE A 39 4.34 -11.70 2.59
N ASN A 40 5.35 -12.46 2.19
CA ASN A 40 6.17 -13.25 3.11
C ASN A 40 7.65 -13.12 2.79
N GLY A 41 8.47 -13.04 3.82
CA GLY A 41 9.92 -13.21 3.74
C GLY A 41 10.67 -12.05 3.10
N GLY A 42 10.18 -10.81 3.20
CA GLY A 42 10.94 -9.63 2.79
C GLY A 42 10.14 -8.56 2.03
N ASP A 43 10.83 -7.72 1.32
CA ASP A 43 10.25 -6.54 0.69
C ASP A 43 9.65 -6.84 -0.69
N VAL A 44 8.46 -6.31 -0.94
CA VAL A 44 7.79 -6.41 -2.25
C VAL A 44 7.42 -5.01 -2.73
N THR A 45 7.68 -4.74 -4.00
CA THR A 45 7.19 -3.57 -4.71
C THR A 45 6.29 -4.01 -5.86
N LEU A 46 5.07 -3.51 -5.87
CA LEU A 46 4.06 -3.83 -6.86
C LEU A 46 3.73 -2.56 -7.67
N PHE A 47 3.91 -2.64 -8.98
CA PHE A 47 3.44 -1.61 -9.91
C PHE A 47 2.14 -2.07 -10.57
N VAL A 48 1.06 -1.34 -10.32
CA VAL A 48 -0.25 -1.52 -10.94
C VAL A 48 -0.43 -0.43 -12.00
N ASP A 49 -0.28 -0.81 -13.26
CA ASP A 49 -0.48 0.10 -14.40
C ASP A 49 -1.95 0.10 -14.80
N GLY A 50 -2.78 0.65 -13.91
CA GLY A 50 -4.22 0.63 -13.99
C GLY A 50 -4.89 0.76 -12.63
N ASP A 51 -6.09 0.21 -12.51
CA ASP A 51 -6.91 0.29 -11.30
C ASP A 51 -6.52 -0.80 -10.30
N LEU A 52 -6.61 -0.42 -9.02
CA LEU A 52 -6.39 -1.31 -7.88
C LEU A 52 -7.70 -1.42 -7.09
N THR A 53 -8.24 -2.62 -6.99
CA THR A 53 -9.42 -2.88 -6.17
C THR A 53 -9.13 -4.00 -5.18
N PHE A 54 -9.23 -3.69 -3.91
CA PHE A 54 -9.27 -4.66 -2.84
C PHE A 54 -10.65 -4.60 -2.17
N GLY A 55 -11.40 -5.69 -2.25
CA GLY A 55 -12.74 -5.74 -1.69
C GLY A 55 -13.26 -7.17 -1.62
N GLY A 56 -14.35 -7.36 -0.91
CA GLY A 56 -14.99 -8.67 -0.78
C GLY A 56 -14.91 -9.25 0.63
N GLY A 57 -15.15 -10.53 0.78
CA GLY A 57 -15.21 -11.22 2.08
C GLY A 57 -14.03 -12.18 2.33
N GLY A 58 -12.90 -11.97 1.69
CA GLY A 58 -11.71 -12.81 1.84
C GLY A 58 -10.82 -12.41 3.02
N GLU A 59 -9.70 -13.11 3.17
CA GLU A 59 -8.67 -12.78 4.19
C GLU A 59 -7.89 -11.51 3.82
N GLY A 60 -7.96 -11.09 2.56
CA GLY A 60 -7.47 -9.82 2.11
C GLY A 60 -5.97 -9.68 1.93
N LEU A 61 -5.38 -8.69 2.56
CA LEU A 61 -3.94 -8.43 2.51
C LEU A 61 -3.29 -8.88 3.81
N ILE A 62 -2.39 -9.85 3.70
CA ILE A 62 -1.62 -10.38 4.80
C ILE A 62 -0.16 -10.00 4.57
N ILE A 63 0.44 -9.31 5.52
CA ILE A 63 1.87 -8.98 5.48
C ILE A 63 2.52 -9.63 6.70
N GLU A 64 3.33 -10.65 6.45
CA GLU A 64 4.01 -11.40 7.49
C GLU A 64 5.13 -10.57 8.15
N ASP A 65 5.56 -10.99 9.32
CA ASP A 65 6.60 -10.32 10.09
C ASP A 65 7.85 -10.01 9.24
N ASN A 66 8.40 -8.83 9.43
CA ASN A 66 9.58 -8.33 8.71
C ASN A 66 9.44 -8.26 7.19
N SER A 67 8.20 -8.23 6.71
CA SER A 67 7.89 -8.02 5.30
C SER A 67 7.31 -6.63 5.07
N THR A 68 7.49 -6.08 3.87
CA THR A 68 6.86 -4.82 3.48
C THR A 68 6.24 -4.92 2.09
N LEU A 69 5.16 -4.18 1.90
CA LEU A 69 4.53 -4.01 0.59
C LEU A 69 4.46 -2.54 0.22
N GLN A 70 5.02 -2.21 -0.92
CA GLN A 70 4.84 -0.90 -1.55
C GLN A 70 4.07 -1.07 -2.85
N ILE A 71 2.96 -0.37 -2.99
CA ILE A 71 2.16 -0.38 -4.20
C ILE A 71 2.23 0.99 -4.87
N TYR A 72 2.48 1.00 -6.16
CA TYR A 72 2.41 2.18 -7.03
C TYR A 72 1.28 1.97 -8.02
N THR A 73 0.31 2.89 -8.07
CA THR A 73 -0.84 2.81 -8.97
C THR A 73 -0.88 4.00 -9.93
N THR A 74 -1.40 3.75 -11.13
CA THR A 74 -1.68 4.82 -12.12
C THR A 74 -3.17 5.09 -12.29
N GLY A 75 -4.03 4.16 -11.87
CA GLY A 75 -5.48 4.26 -11.92
C GLY A 75 -6.14 4.52 -10.58
N GLU A 76 -7.46 4.35 -10.53
CA GLU A 76 -8.23 4.46 -9.30
C GLU A 76 -7.85 3.35 -8.32
N THR A 77 -7.90 3.69 -7.05
CA THR A 77 -7.62 2.74 -5.96
C THR A 77 -8.82 2.67 -5.02
N ASP A 78 -9.40 1.50 -4.91
CA ASP A 78 -10.48 1.19 -3.97
C ASP A 78 -10.03 0.12 -2.99
N LEU A 79 -9.77 0.54 -1.76
CA LEU A 79 -9.50 -0.33 -0.63
C LEU A 79 -10.82 -0.52 0.14
N GLY A 80 -11.70 -1.31 -0.43
CA GLY A 80 -13.10 -1.47 -0.04
C GLY A 80 -13.33 -2.32 1.21
N SER A 81 -14.56 -2.72 1.39
CA SER A 81 -15.02 -3.45 2.57
C SER A 81 -14.57 -4.92 2.58
N GLY A 82 -14.40 -5.46 3.78
CA GLY A 82 -14.18 -6.89 4.00
C GLY A 82 -12.73 -7.33 3.96
N LEU A 83 -11.81 -6.39 3.77
CA LEU A 83 -10.38 -6.63 3.95
C LEU A 83 -9.93 -6.16 5.33
N SER A 84 -9.06 -6.91 5.94
CA SER A 84 -8.47 -6.57 7.22
C SER A 84 -6.96 -6.68 7.11
N MET A 85 -6.28 -5.72 7.71
CA MET A 85 -4.85 -5.80 8.02
C MET A 85 -4.68 -6.04 9.53
N GLU A 86 -5.57 -6.82 10.13
CA GLU A 86 -5.55 -7.09 11.57
C GLU A 86 -4.20 -7.68 11.98
N GLY A 87 -3.60 -7.06 12.99
CA GLY A 87 -2.31 -7.48 13.52
C GLY A 87 -1.09 -7.00 12.72
N VAL A 88 -1.29 -6.24 11.63
CA VAL A 88 -0.17 -5.64 10.90
C VAL A 88 0.30 -4.40 11.65
N GLU A 89 1.54 -4.42 12.10
CA GLU A 89 2.18 -3.24 12.71
C GLU A 89 2.39 -2.14 11.64
N ALA A 90 2.29 -0.87 12.04
CA ALA A 90 2.44 0.27 11.13
C ALA A 90 3.84 0.33 10.50
N VAL A 91 4.84 -0.08 11.26
CA VAL A 91 6.24 -0.11 10.83
C VAL A 91 6.88 -1.44 11.23
N THR A 92 7.86 -1.83 10.45
CA THR A 92 8.76 -2.94 10.77
C THR A 92 9.68 -2.58 11.93
N GLU A 93 10.41 -3.57 12.48
CA GLU A 93 11.37 -3.33 13.58
C GLU A 93 12.44 -2.28 13.24
N ASP A 94 12.79 -2.11 11.98
CA ASP A 94 13.74 -1.11 11.49
C ASP A 94 13.08 0.24 11.09
N GLY A 95 11.79 0.41 11.40
CA GLY A 95 11.05 1.68 11.26
C GLY A 95 10.57 1.99 9.84
N ARG A 96 10.51 1.00 8.95
CA ARG A 96 9.94 1.17 7.61
C ARG A 96 8.42 0.93 7.64
N PRO A 97 7.62 1.71 6.90
CA PRO A 97 6.20 1.40 6.77
C PRO A 97 5.97 0.00 6.23
N THR A 98 5.15 -0.78 6.92
CA THR A 98 4.81 -2.15 6.51
C THR A 98 4.01 -2.15 5.21
N PHE A 99 3.07 -1.21 5.09
CA PHE A 99 2.31 -1.03 3.85
C PHE A 99 2.37 0.43 3.39
N SER A 100 2.68 0.63 2.11
CA SER A 100 2.69 1.96 1.49
C SER A 100 1.99 1.94 0.14
N LEU A 101 1.11 2.93 -0.07
CA LEU A 101 0.41 3.16 -1.32
C LEU A 101 0.83 4.49 -1.92
N PHE A 102 1.31 4.47 -3.15
CA PHE A 102 1.67 5.64 -3.94
C PHE A 102 0.78 5.71 -5.18
N SER A 103 -0.03 6.75 -5.30
CA SER A 103 -0.88 6.96 -6.46
C SER A 103 -0.39 8.14 -7.28
N SER A 104 -0.26 7.92 -8.59
CA SER A 104 -0.01 8.97 -9.58
C SER A 104 -1.27 9.40 -10.32
N TYR A 105 -2.43 8.90 -9.94
CA TYR A 105 -3.72 9.27 -10.52
C TYR A 105 -4.01 10.76 -10.33
N THR A 106 -4.57 11.38 -11.36
CA THR A 106 -4.73 12.86 -11.42
C THR A 106 -6.18 13.34 -11.44
N GLU A 107 -7.12 12.43 -11.65
CA GLU A 107 -8.54 12.76 -11.64
C GLU A 107 -9.07 12.83 -10.20
N ASP A 108 -10.31 13.26 -10.03
CA ASP A 108 -10.93 13.36 -8.71
C ASP A 108 -11.27 11.98 -8.13
N ASN A 109 -11.22 11.86 -6.79
CA ASN A 109 -11.55 10.65 -6.01
C ASN A 109 -10.71 9.41 -6.36
N GLY A 110 -9.43 9.58 -6.55
CA GLY A 110 -8.55 8.48 -6.97
C GLY A 110 -8.20 7.45 -5.92
N VAL A 111 -8.39 7.72 -4.62
CA VAL A 111 -8.18 6.75 -3.56
C VAL A 111 -9.36 6.72 -2.62
N THR A 112 -9.98 5.57 -2.48
CA THR A 112 -11.06 5.31 -1.52
C THR A 112 -10.62 4.22 -0.55
N ILE A 113 -10.78 4.49 0.73
CA ILE A 113 -10.58 3.54 1.84
C ILE A 113 -11.92 3.44 2.56
N GLY A 114 -12.58 2.30 2.47
CA GLY A 114 -13.98 2.22 2.82
C GLY A 114 -14.42 0.94 3.51
N GLY A 115 -15.71 0.90 3.78
CA GLY A 115 -16.36 -0.23 4.41
C GLY A 115 -16.12 -0.32 5.90
N ASP A 116 -15.96 -1.54 6.41
CA ASP A 116 -15.67 -1.85 7.81
C ASP A 116 -14.21 -2.29 7.98
N SER A 117 -13.34 -1.82 7.09
CA SER A 117 -11.95 -2.26 7.02
C SER A 117 -11.06 -1.42 7.93
N GLU A 118 -10.10 -2.08 8.57
CA GLU A 118 -9.02 -1.46 9.32
C GLU A 118 -7.75 -1.53 8.48
N TRP A 119 -7.18 -0.36 8.18
CA TRP A 119 -5.97 -0.24 7.39
C TRP A 119 -4.85 0.40 8.19
N THR A 120 -3.68 -0.20 8.11
CA THR A 120 -2.44 0.39 8.62
C THR A 120 -1.55 0.70 7.43
N ALA A 121 -1.43 2.00 7.08
CA ALA A 121 -0.81 2.37 5.82
C ALA A 121 -0.16 3.75 5.81
N HIS A 122 0.84 3.88 4.95
CA HIS A 122 1.31 5.17 4.46
C HIS A 122 0.73 5.40 3.06
N VAL A 123 -0.13 6.42 2.91
CA VAL A 123 -0.81 6.75 1.65
C VAL A 123 -0.27 8.07 1.09
N PHE A 124 0.26 8.03 -0.11
CA PHE A 124 0.76 9.21 -0.81
C PHE A 124 0.12 9.33 -2.20
N ALA A 125 -0.87 10.23 -2.32
CA ALA A 125 -1.67 10.48 -3.51
C ALA A 125 -1.83 12.00 -3.79
N PRO A 126 -0.72 12.74 -4.02
CA PRO A 126 -0.71 14.19 -3.96
C PRO A 126 -1.52 14.88 -5.06
N TYR A 127 -1.92 14.16 -6.09
CA TYR A 127 -2.62 14.71 -7.25
C TYR A 127 -4.12 14.44 -7.26
N THR A 128 -4.60 13.58 -6.37
CA THR A 128 -6.01 13.19 -6.29
C THR A 128 -6.54 13.28 -4.87
N LYS A 129 -7.85 13.15 -4.72
CA LYS A 129 -8.50 13.10 -3.42
C LYS A 129 -8.38 11.70 -2.82
N VAL A 130 -8.11 11.66 -1.51
CA VAL A 130 -8.17 10.47 -0.67
C VAL A 130 -9.42 10.56 0.20
N THR A 131 -10.28 9.57 0.11
CA THR A 131 -11.53 9.48 0.89
C THR A 131 -11.48 8.28 1.83
N VAL A 132 -11.67 8.53 3.13
CA VAL A 132 -11.93 7.49 4.13
C VAL A 132 -13.41 7.51 4.44
N THR A 133 -14.12 6.41 4.21
CA THR A 133 -15.59 6.39 4.26
C THR A 133 -16.14 5.15 4.97
N GLY A 134 -17.42 5.19 5.33
CA GLY A 134 -18.06 4.08 6.03
C GLY A 134 -17.71 4.09 7.53
N SER A 135 -17.39 2.93 8.07
CA SER A 135 -16.75 2.73 9.38
C SER A 135 -15.28 2.37 9.23
N GLY A 136 -14.70 2.63 8.06
CA GLY A 136 -13.29 2.35 7.78
C GLY A 136 -12.37 3.14 8.71
N GLU A 137 -11.32 2.49 9.16
CA GLU A 137 -10.25 3.08 9.96
C GLU A 137 -8.94 2.99 9.20
N LEU A 138 -8.24 4.13 9.11
CA LEU A 138 -6.88 4.18 8.60
C LEU A 138 -5.94 4.67 9.70
N THR A 139 -5.02 3.83 10.10
CA THR A 139 -3.92 4.18 11.00
C THR A 139 -2.65 4.38 10.20
N GLY A 140 -1.94 5.50 10.41
CA GLY A 140 -0.70 5.80 9.70
C GLY A 140 -0.62 7.23 9.22
N SER A 141 -0.28 7.43 7.95
CA SER A 141 -0.16 8.77 7.37
C SER A 141 -0.80 8.88 6.00
N VAL A 142 -1.38 10.04 5.71
CA VAL A 142 -2.04 10.32 4.43
C VAL A 142 -1.58 11.65 3.87
N VAL A 143 -1.20 11.65 2.61
CA VAL A 143 -0.99 12.85 1.79
C VAL A 143 -1.88 12.74 0.56
N GLY A 144 -2.79 13.66 0.39
CA GLY A 144 -3.68 13.78 -0.78
C GLY A 144 -3.76 15.22 -1.25
N LYS A 145 -4.23 15.44 -2.48
CA LYS A 145 -4.66 16.78 -2.95
C LYS A 145 -5.76 17.34 -2.04
N GLU A 146 -6.60 16.45 -1.58
CA GLU A 146 -7.65 16.64 -0.59
C GLU A 146 -7.75 15.35 0.23
N VAL A 147 -8.00 15.46 1.52
CA VAL A 147 -8.28 14.31 2.38
C VAL A 147 -9.65 14.51 3.01
N ASP A 148 -10.55 13.58 2.74
CA ASP A 148 -11.94 13.65 3.18
C ASP A 148 -12.27 12.42 4.04
N VAL A 149 -12.78 12.66 5.24
CA VAL A 149 -13.22 11.59 6.14
C VAL A 149 -14.72 11.70 6.26
N THR A 150 -15.44 10.77 5.65
CA THR A 150 -16.90 10.80 5.51
C THR A 150 -17.55 9.52 6.01
N GLY A 151 -18.83 9.59 6.30
CA GLY A 151 -19.62 8.46 6.78
C GLY A 151 -19.80 8.43 8.30
N ASN A 152 -20.42 7.37 8.79
CA ASN A 152 -20.86 7.26 10.19
C ASN A 152 -19.82 6.61 11.12
N GLY A 153 -18.55 6.74 10.83
CA GLY A 153 -17.51 6.14 11.66
C GLY A 153 -16.12 6.10 11.02
N GLY A 154 -15.95 6.71 9.85
CA GLY A 154 -14.63 6.83 9.25
C GLY A 154 -13.65 7.51 10.20
N VAL A 155 -12.49 6.91 10.41
CA VAL A 155 -11.47 7.39 11.33
C VAL A 155 -10.12 7.42 10.61
N LEU A 156 -9.39 8.50 10.83
CA LEU A 156 -7.99 8.62 10.42
C LEU A 156 -7.15 8.82 11.69
N ASN A 157 -6.39 7.81 12.06
CA ASN A 157 -5.46 7.84 13.18
C ASN A 157 -4.05 8.10 12.66
N TYR A 158 -3.49 9.25 12.99
CA TYR A 158 -2.10 9.51 12.66
C TYR A 158 -1.18 8.69 13.55
N ASP A 159 -0.26 7.94 12.93
CA ASP A 159 0.82 7.25 13.64
C ASP A 159 2.14 7.97 13.38
N ASP A 160 2.76 8.47 14.44
CA ASP A 160 4.02 9.21 14.37
C ASP A 160 5.23 8.30 14.08
N ALA A 161 5.10 6.99 14.23
CA ALA A 161 6.12 6.03 13.85
C ALA A 161 6.49 6.13 12.35
N VAL A 162 5.52 6.52 11.49
CA VAL A 162 5.77 6.73 10.06
C VAL A 162 6.25 8.15 9.74
N SER A 163 6.31 9.07 10.70
CA SER A 163 6.62 10.50 10.46
C SER A 163 8.05 10.76 10.00
N GLY A 164 8.96 9.90 10.40
CA GLY A 164 10.37 9.99 10.04
C GLY A 164 10.74 9.35 8.72
N TRP A 165 9.80 8.60 8.13
CA TRP A 165 10.05 7.91 6.89
C TRP A 165 9.87 8.85 5.68
N SER A 166 10.85 8.87 4.81
CA SER A 166 10.79 9.53 3.52
C SER A 166 11.27 8.55 2.47
N PRO A 167 10.56 8.38 1.35
CA PRO A 167 11.04 7.61 0.22
C PRO A 167 12.19 8.34 -0.47
N THR A 168 13.21 8.72 0.28
CA THR A 168 14.42 9.26 -0.33
C THR A 168 15.16 8.11 -0.98
N PRO A 169 15.45 8.20 -2.28
CA PRO A 169 16.42 7.31 -2.86
C PRO A 169 17.71 7.44 -2.06
N THR A 170 18.20 6.31 -1.57
CA THR A 170 19.52 6.29 -0.93
C THR A 170 20.56 6.86 -1.88
N PRO A 171 21.57 7.63 -1.41
CA PRO A 171 22.56 8.27 -2.27
C PRO A 171 23.46 7.32 -3.07
N SER A 172 23.15 6.03 -3.07
CA SER A 172 23.77 5.01 -3.90
C SER A 172 23.14 4.87 -5.27
N ASP A 173 22.16 5.71 -5.60
CA ASP A 173 21.60 5.75 -6.94
C ASP A 173 22.71 6.01 -7.95
N PRO A 174 23.05 5.05 -8.83
CA PRO A 174 24.10 5.25 -9.77
C PRO A 174 23.69 6.43 -10.65
N SER A 175 24.44 7.53 -10.56
CA SER A 175 24.26 8.65 -11.45
C SER A 175 24.21 8.12 -12.87
N ILE A 176 23.05 8.21 -13.52
CA ILE A 176 22.94 8.00 -14.94
C ILE A 176 23.81 9.07 -15.56
N SER A 177 25.06 8.72 -15.85
CA SER A 177 25.94 9.56 -16.61
C SER A 177 25.31 9.72 -17.98
N SER A 178 24.92 10.93 -18.29
CA SER A 178 24.34 11.38 -19.56
C SER A 178 25.06 10.73 -20.77
N TRP A 179 24.27 10.26 -21.66
CA TRP A 179 24.66 9.91 -23.04
C TRP A 179 25.04 11.16 -23.81
#